data_15496c58661bd991454a4fa31a66a932
#
_entry.id   15496c58661bd991454a4fa31a66a932
#
_cell.length_a   1.000
_cell.length_b   1.000
_cell.length_c   1.000
_cell.angle_alpha   90.00
_cell.angle_beta   90.00
_cell.angle_gamma   90.00
#
_symmetry.space_group_name_H-M   'P 1'
#
loop_
_entity.id
_entity.type
_entity.pdbx_description
1 polymer ?
#
loop_
_entity_poly.entity_id
_entity_poly.type
_entity_poly.pdbx_seq_one_letter_code
_entity_poly.pdbx_strand_id
1 'polypeptide(L)'
;HAVKSALEMCSEMDDMKPYLKTMYGQDFDIGVGIHWGEAVVGDIGAGKSKRLTAIGDAMNFASRVESANKQFQSRVLISEETHEEIKDSLVIKDFMRTNLPGIDGRVTLYEIEDINYSTDDEREKEQIEDNIIWSKCSEVETFQEEDQQVFKIKREDILVVKIEESFFALNDKCPHAYLSLQGSDIDIKNESIACRWHKSSFCYKTGEVKEW
;
A
#
# COMPACT_ATOMS: atom_id res chain seq x y z
N HIS A 1 8.83 6.76 -6.37
CA HIS A 1 7.62 6.10 -5.83
C HIS A 1 7.91 4.70 -5.29
N ALA A 2 8.53 3.76 -6.07
CA ALA A 2 8.71 2.37 -5.64
C ALA A 2 9.44 2.22 -4.29
N VAL A 3 10.54 2.96 -4.08
CA VAL A 3 11.31 2.92 -2.82
C VAL A 3 10.48 3.45 -1.66
N LYS A 4 9.72 4.54 -1.87
CA LYS A 4 8.80 5.08 -0.86
C LYS A 4 7.79 4.03 -0.43
N SER A 5 7.09 3.42 -1.39
CA SER A 5 6.11 2.38 -1.08
C SER A 5 6.75 1.18 -0.35
N ALA A 6 7.99 0.83 -0.68
CA ALA A 6 8.71 -0.23 0.02
C ALA A 6 8.98 0.11 1.49
N LEU A 7 9.38 1.35 1.80
CA LEU A 7 9.61 1.82 3.17
C LEU A 7 8.30 1.89 3.95
N GLU A 8 7.24 2.42 3.33
CA GLU A 8 5.89 2.45 3.92
C GLU A 8 5.39 1.03 4.23
N MET A 9 5.51 0.08 3.30
CA MET A 9 5.14 -1.33 3.53
C MET A 9 5.92 -1.95 4.70
N CYS A 10 7.20 -1.60 4.86
CA CYS A 10 8.00 -2.06 6.00
C CYS A 10 7.51 -1.46 7.33
N SER A 11 7.12 -0.18 7.34
CA SER A 11 6.55 0.49 8.51
C SER A 11 5.21 -0.13 8.92
N GLU A 12 4.30 -0.32 7.96
CA GLU A 12 3.00 -0.96 8.20
C GLU A 12 3.15 -2.39 8.72
N MET A 13 4.14 -3.13 8.21
CA MET A 13 4.44 -4.47 8.71
C MET A 13 4.87 -4.43 10.18
N ASP A 14 5.65 -3.43 10.60
CA ASP A 14 6.08 -3.29 12.01
C ASP A 14 4.87 -3.06 12.92
N ASP A 15 3.92 -2.25 12.50
CA ASP A 15 2.68 -2.00 13.23
C ASP A 15 1.78 -3.25 13.33
N MET A 16 1.81 -4.11 12.30
CA MET A 16 1.07 -5.36 12.28
C MET A 16 1.73 -6.50 13.07
N LYS A 17 3.04 -6.47 13.33
CA LYS A 17 3.78 -7.56 14.00
C LYS A 17 3.16 -8.03 15.32
N PRO A 18 2.74 -7.17 16.26
CA PRO A 18 2.13 -7.60 17.51
C PRO A 18 0.86 -8.42 17.30
N TYR A 19 0.03 -7.99 16.37
CA TYR A 19 -1.20 -8.69 16.01
C TYR A 19 -0.90 -10.05 15.38
N LEU A 20 -0.02 -10.10 14.37
CA LEU A 20 0.36 -11.34 13.68
C LEU A 20 0.98 -12.34 14.64
N LYS A 21 1.83 -11.89 15.56
CA LYS A 21 2.43 -12.75 16.60
C LYS A 21 1.38 -13.33 17.53
N THR A 22 0.38 -12.56 17.93
CA THR A 22 -0.72 -13.00 18.77
C THR A 22 -1.59 -14.05 18.06
N MET A 23 -1.90 -13.83 16.79
CA MET A 23 -2.80 -14.69 16.02
C MET A 23 -2.15 -15.99 15.55
N TYR A 24 -0.88 -15.92 15.14
CA TYR A 24 -0.19 -17.04 14.47
C TYR A 24 0.98 -17.61 15.26
N GLY A 25 1.39 -16.99 16.36
CA GLY A 25 2.50 -17.43 17.20
C GLY A 25 3.88 -17.32 16.52
N GLN A 26 3.97 -16.59 15.42
CA GLN A 26 5.19 -16.44 14.60
C GLN A 26 5.51 -14.97 14.39
N ASP A 27 6.80 -14.69 14.22
CA ASP A 27 7.25 -13.38 13.81
C ASP A 27 7.26 -13.32 12.28
N PHE A 28 6.62 -12.30 11.73
CA PHE A 28 6.58 -12.03 10.31
C PHE A 28 7.45 -10.81 9.99
N ASP A 29 8.10 -10.85 8.84
CA ASP A 29 8.80 -9.70 8.27
C ASP A 29 8.75 -9.78 6.75
N ILE A 30 8.98 -8.64 6.09
CA ILE A 30 9.03 -8.54 4.64
C ILE A 30 10.40 -8.05 4.19
N GLY A 31 10.84 -8.58 3.06
CA GLY A 31 11.98 -8.06 2.30
C GLY A 31 11.50 -7.52 0.97
N VAL A 32 12.01 -6.36 0.57
CA VAL A 32 11.69 -5.74 -0.72
C VAL A 32 12.97 -5.58 -1.53
N GLY A 33 12.96 -6.09 -2.75
CA GLY A 33 14.03 -5.93 -3.73
C GLY A 33 13.57 -5.08 -4.90
N ILE A 34 14.32 -4.01 -5.24
CA ILE A 34 13.97 -3.11 -6.33
C ILE A 34 15.10 -3.08 -7.34
N HIS A 35 14.73 -3.25 -8.60
CA HIS A 35 15.66 -3.16 -9.73
C HIS A 35 15.02 -2.33 -10.86
N TRP A 36 15.84 -1.45 -11.42
CA TRP A 36 15.52 -0.67 -12.61
C TRP A 36 16.03 -1.40 -13.84
N GLY A 37 15.15 -1.75 -14.79
CA GLY A 37 15.53 -2.47 -15.99
C GLY A 37 14.35 -2.66 -16.95
N GLU A 38 14.63 -3.06 -18.17
CA GLU A 38 13.62 -3.33 -19.19
C GLU A 38 12.83 -4.61 -18.90
N ALA A 39 11.51 -4.53 -19.05
CA ALA A 39 10.62 -5.68 -18.93
C ALA A 39 9.51 -5.63 -19.98
N VAL A 40 9.08 -6.79 -20.43
CA VAL A 40 7.89 -6.91 -21.29
C VAL A 40 6.68 -7.10 -20.40
N VAL A 41 5.71 -6.21 -20.51
CA VAL A 41 4.46 -6.25 -19.75
C VAL A 41 3.31 -6.60 -20.68
N GLY A 42 2.52 -7.60 -20.35
CA GLY A 42 1.39 -8.02 -21.16
C GLY A 42 0.52 -9.08 -20.48
N ASP A 43 -0.63 -9.34 -21.09
CA ASP A 43 -1.54 -10.40 -20.66
C ASP A 43 -1.01 -11.76 -21.06
N ILE A 44 -0.65 -12.58 -20.09
CA ILE A 44 -0.18 -13.95 -20.29
C ILE A 44 -1.23 -14.94 -19.78
N GLY A 45 -1.54 -15.92 -20.61
CA GLY A 45 -2.51 -16.97 -20.33
C GLY A 45 -3.46 -17.23 -21.50
N ALA A 46 -4.37 -18.19 -21.33
CA ALA A 46 -5.35 -18.56 -22.31
C ALA A 46 -6.78 -18.37 -21.80
N GLY A 47 -7.68 -17.93 -22.66
CA GLY A 47 -9.10 -17.78 -22.36
C GLY A 47 -9.38 -16.84 -21.19
N LYS A 48 -10.08 -17.33 -20.16
CA LYS A 48 -10.47 -16.56 -18.96
C LYS A 48 -9.35 -16.46 -17.91
N SER A 49 -8.23 -17.13 -18.11
CA SER A 49 -7.09 -17.17 -17.16
C SER A 49 -5.95 -16.24 -17.56
N LYS A 50 -6.24 -15.15 -18.24
CA LYS A 50 -5.26 -14.12 -18.55
C LYS A 50 -4.89 -13.32 -17.30
N ARG A 51 -3.58 -13.10 -17.10
CA ARG A 51 -3.06 -12.25 -16.04
C ARG A 51 -2.06 -11.26 -16.60
N LEU A 52 -2.19 -10.00 -16.22
CA LEU A 52 -1.17 -9.00 -16.50
C LEU A 52 0.12 -9.42 -15.78
N THR A 53 1.18 -9.65 -16.53
CA THR A 53 2.45 -10.14 -16.03
C THR A 53 3.60 -9.39 -16.68
N ALA A 54 4.65 -9.14 -15.92
CA ALA A 54 5.91 -8.63 -16.42
C ALA A 54 6.90 -9.80 -16.57
N ILE A 55 7.61 -9.85 -17.70
CA ILE A 55 8.62 -10.87 -17.99
C ILE A 55 9.89 -10.17 -18.46
N GLY A 56 11.03 -10.68 -18.08
CA GLY A 56 12.35 -10.20 -18.49
C GLY A 56 13.42 -10.48 -17.44
N ASP A 57 14.65 -10.27 -17.82
CA ASP A 57 15.80 -10.45 -16.91
C ASP A 57 15.72 -9.51 -15.72
N ALA A 58 15.17 -8.31 -15.89
CA ALA A 58 14.94 -7.36 -14.82
C ALA A 58 14.04 -7.93 -13.71
N MET A 59 13.01 -8.70 -14.05
CA MET A 59 12.13 -9.33 -13.05
C MET A 59 12.87 -10.40 -12.25
N ASN A 60 13.67 -11.21 -12.95
CA ASN A 60 14.50 -12.22 -12.30
C ASN A 60 15.56 -11.58 -11.41
N PHE A 61 16.16 -10.48 -11.84
CA PHE A 61 17.13 -9.73 -11.06
C PHE A 61 16.49 -9.14 -9.81
N ALA A 62 15.35 -8.47 -9.91
CA ALA A 62 14.60 -7.92 -8.76
C ALA A 62 14.29 -9.01 -7.72
N SER A 63 13.85 -10.20 -8.15
CA SER A 63 13.60 -11.33 -7.25
C SER A 63 14.87 -11.80 -6.50
N ARG A 64 16.04 -11.72 -7.14
CA ARG A 64 17.32 -12.07 -6.50
C ARG A 64 17.77 -10.99 -5.52
N VAL A 65 17.53 -9.72 -5.83
CA VAL A 65 17.75 -8.60 -4.91
C VAL A 65 16.85 -8.75 -3.67
N GLU A 66 15.57 -9.10 -3.85
CA GLU A 66 14.67 -9.40 -2.73
C GLU A 66 15.20 -10.53 -1.85
N SER A 67 15.60 -11.65 -2.48
CA SER A 67 16.10 -12.81 -1.76
C SER A 67 17.39 -12.52 -0.97
N ALA A 68 18.20 -11.56 -1.40
CA ALA A 68 19.42 -11.14 -0.72
C ALA A 68 19.14 -10.46 0.63
N ASN A 69 17.93 -9.90 0.87
CA ASN A 69 17.55 -9.32 2.15
C ASN A 69 17.80 -10.29 3.33
N LYS A 70 17.52 -11.58 3.14
CA LYS A 70 17.75 -12.60 4.18
C LYS A 70 19.21 -12.76 4.53
N GLN A 71 20.09 -12.71 3.54
CA GLN A 71 21.52 -12.85 3.72
C GLN A 71 22.12 -11.65 4.45
N PHE A 72 21.64 -10.46 4.15
CA PHE A 72 22.17 -9.20 4.68
C PHE A 72 21.38 -8.67 5.89
N GLN A 73 20.32 -9.36 6.28
CA GLN A 73 19.42 -8.93 7.38
C GLN A 73 18.88 -7.51 7.15
N SER A 74 18.65 -7.18 5.89
CA SER A 74 18.08 -5.92 5.42
C SER A 74 16.61 -6.08 5.08
N ARG A 75 15.90 -4.99 4.86
CA ARG A 75 14.46 -4.99 4.51
C ARG A 75 14.20 -4.41 3.13
N VAL A 76 14.92 -3.38 2.74
CA VAL A 76 14.79 -2.75 1.42
C VAL A 76 16.15 -2.67 0.77
N LEU A 77 16.35 -3.47 -0.27
CA LEU A 77 17.53 -3.46 -1.11
C LEU A 77 17.21 -2.96 -2.51
N ILE A 78 18.09 -2.15 -3.04
CA ILE A 78 18.02 -1.73 -4.43
C ILE A 78 19.30 -2.12 -5.18
N SER A 79 19.17 -2.32 -6.48
CA SER A 79 20.35 -2.57 -7.35
C SER A 79 21.11 -1.28 -7.67
N GLU A 80 22.33 -1.45 -8.20
CA GLU A 80 23.18 -0.33 -8.63
C GLU A 80 22.50 0.50 -9.72
N GLU A 81 21.79 -0.12 -10.64
CA GLU A 81 21.03 0.57 -11.70
C GLU A 81 19.90 1.42 -11.12
N THR A 82 19.20 0.89 -10.12
CA THR A 82 18.18 1.68 -9.41
C THR A 82 18.78 2.84 -8.64
N HIS A 83 19.93 2.59 -7.98
CA HIS A 83 20.65 3.64 -7.24
C HIS A 83 21.06 4.78 -8.17
N GLU A 84 21.64 4.49 -9.32
CA GLU A 84 22.08 5.53 -10.26
C GLU A 84 20.95 6.44 -10.74
N GLU A 85 19.73 5.89 -10.88
CA GLU A 85 18.56 6.65 -11.34
C GLU A 85 18.01 7.63 -10.28
N ILE A 86 18.18 7.32 -8.99
CA ILE A 86 17.52 8.09 -7.91
C ILE A 86 18.45 8.47 -6.75
N LYS A 87 19.78 8.38 -6.93
CA LYS A 87 20.78 8.56 -5.86
C LYS A 87 20.65 9.87 -5.07
N ASP A 88 20.25 10.95 -5.74
CA ASP A 88 20.15 12.28 -5.12
C ASP A 88 19.01 12.37 -4.11
N SER A 89 18.08 11.41 -4.15
CA SER A 89 16.88 11.36 -3.30
C SER A 89 16.97 10.27 -2.23
N LEU A 90 18.11 9.58 -2.08
CA LEU A 90 18.22 8.42 -1.18
C LEU A 90 19.05 8.73 0.07
N VAL A 91 18.59 8.21 1.19
CA VAL A 91 19.41 8.00 2.39
C VAL A 91 19.83 6.53 2.43
N ILE A 92 21.10 6.28 2.17
CA ILE A 92 21.65 4.92 2.14
C ILE A 92 22.16 4.57 3.54
N LYS A 93 21.71 3.44 4.06
CA LYS A 93 22.17 2.90 5.33
C LYS A 93 23.49 2.15 5.17
N ASP A 94 23.59 1.29 4.16
CA ASP A 94 24.77 0.48 3.87
C ASP A 94 24.79 0.06 2.40
N PHE A 95 25.93 -0.42 1.92
CA PHE A 95 26.04 -1.05 0.62
C PHE A 95 26.88 -2.32 0.70
N MET A 96 26.61 -3.26 -0.19
CA MET A 96 27.30 -4.55 -0.20
C MET A 96 27.62 -5.02 -1.61
N ARG A 97 28.79 -5.62 -1.80
CA ARG A 97 29.18 -6.28 -3.03
C ARG A 97 29.09 -7.78 -2.88
N THR A 98 28.22 -8.40 -3.64
CA THR A 98 27.94 -9.83 -3.54
C THR A 98 27.76 -10.49 -4.90
N ASN A 99 27.76 -11.82 -4.93
CA ASN A 99 27.33 -12.60 -6.08
C ASN A 99 25.86 -12.99 -5.85
N LEU A 100 25.02 -12.73 -6.84
CA LEU A 100 23.64 -13.23 -6.84
C LEU A 100 23.58 -14.54 -7.63
N PRO A 101 22.80 -15.55 -7.17
CA PRO A 101 22.67 -16.83 -7.86
C PRO A 101 22.20 -16.63 -9.32
N GLY A 102 22.95 -17.14 -10.29
CA GLY A 102 22.63 -17.06 -11.72
C GLY A 102 22.76 -15.65 -12.33
N ILE A 103 23.53 -14.77 -11.70
CA ILE A 103 24.00 -13.51 -12.24
C ILE A 103 25.51 -13.60 -12.35
N ASP A 104 26.04 -13.30 -13.52
CA ASP A 104 27.47 -13.31 -13.74
C ASP A 104 28.12 -12.07 -13.12
N GLY A 105 29.21 -12.29 -12.38
CA GLY A 105 29.98 -11.22 -11.75
C GLY A 105 29.45 -10.82 -10.37
N ARG A 106 30.10 -9.80 -9.82
CA ARG A 106 29.70 -9.18 -8.54
C ARG A 106 28.77 -8.00 -8.81
N VAL A 107 27.71 -7.91 -8.03
CA VAL A 107 26.76 -6.80 -8.06
C VAL A 107 26.87 -5.97 -6.80
N THR A 108 26.61 -4.68 -6.90
CA THR A 108 26.48 -3.79 -5.75
C THR A 108 25.01 -3.64 -5.42
N LEU A 109 24.66 -3.84 -4.16
CA LEU A 109 23.33 -3.61 -3.62
C LEU A 109 23.39 -2.54 -2.55
N TYR A 110 22.37 -1.71 -2.44
CA TYR A 110 22.27 -0.65 -1.46
C TYR A 110 21.09 -0.89 -0.54
N GLU A 111 21.33 -0.86 0.77
CA GLU A 111 20.28 -0.85 1.79
C GLU A 111 19.79 0.57 1.99
N ILE A 112 18.50 0.76 1.88
CA ILE A 112 17.86 2.07 1.98
C ILE A 112 17.35 2.27 3.41
N GLU A 113 17.71 3.42 3.99
CA GLU A 113 17.21 3.89 5.28
C GLU A 113 15.97 4.77 5.09
N ASP A 114 16.06 5.74 4.18
CA ASP A 114 15.00 6.73 3.94
C ASP A 114 15.12 7.34 2.54
N ILE A 115 14.16 8.18 2.20
CA ILE A 115 14.14 9.01 1.00
C ILE A 115 14.11 10.49 1.39
N ASN A 116 15.05 11.26 0.85
CA ASN A 116 15.00 12.71 0.92
C ASN A 116 14.01 13.23 -0.13
N TYR A 117 12.90 13.78 0.34
CA TYR A 117 12.00 14.51 -0.56
C TYR A 117 12.67 15.82 -0.99
N SER A 118 12.84 16.01 -2.30
CA SER A 118 13.08 17.35 -2.82
C SER A 118 11.81 18.20 -2.59
N THR A 119 11.99 19.50 -2.42
CA THR A 119 10.90 20.49 -2.28
C THR A 119 9.87 20.45 -3.44
N ASP A 120 10.14 19.70 -4.49
CA ASP A 120 9.21 19.48 -5.59
C ASP A 120 8.08 18.50 -5.23
N ASP A 121 8.34 17.51 -4.36
CA ASP A 121 7.28 16.64 -3.82
C ASP A 121 6.35 17.39 -2.83
N GLU A 122 6.86 18.40 -2.15
CA GLU A 122 6.02 19.29 -1.32
C GLU A 122 5.16 20.22 -2.20
N ARG A 123 5.67 20.66 -3.36
CA ARG A 123 4.88 21.39 -4.37
C ARG A 123 3.81 20.51 -5.01
N GLU A 124 4.06 19.23 -5.22
CA GLU A 124 3.01 18.29 -5.66
C GLU A 124 1.92 18.11 -4.61
N LYS A 125 2.25 18.12 -3.31
CA LYS A 125 1.24 18.11 -2.24
C LYS A 125 0.44 19.41 -2.20
N GLU A 126 1.06 20.57 -2.35
CA GLU A 126 0.37 21.86 -2.47
C GLU A 126 -0.49 21.93 -3.76
N GLN A 127 -0.01 21.36 -4.88
CA GLN A 127 -0.80 21.29 -6.11
C GLN A 127 -1.96 20.28 -6.04
N ILE A 128 -1.88 19.27 -5.14
CA ILE A 128 -3.01 18.37 -4.87
C ILE A 128 -4.13 19.10 -4.14
N GLU A 129 -3.83 20.04 -3.25
CA GLU A 129 -4.86 20.89 -2.61
C GLU A 129 -5.58 21.80 -3.61
N ASP A 130 -4.88 22.29 -4.63
CA ASP A 130 -5.48 23.08 -5.72
C ASP A 130 -6.23 22.24 -6.78
N ASN A 131 -6.07 20.92 -6.76
CA ASN A 131 -6.66 20.00 -7.75
C ASN A 131 -7.70 19.06 -7.16
N ILE A 132 -8.44 19.54 -6.15
CA ILE A 132 -9.57 18.79 -5.58
C ILE A 132 -10.66 18.64 -6.65
N ILE A 133 -10.87 17.39 -7.06
CA ILE A 133 -11.94 17.04 -8.00
C ILE A 133 -13.19 16.68 -7.20
N TRP A 134 -14.16 17.57 -7.21
CA TRP A 134 -15.45 17.30 -6.59
C TRP A 134 -16.30 16.38 -7.47
N SER A 135 -16.82 15.33 -6.88
CA SER A 135 -17.77 14.42 -7.53
C SER A 135 -19.12 14.48 -6.80
N LYS A 136 -20.16 14.85 -7.51
CA LYS A 136 -21.51 14.83 -6.93
C LYS A 136 -21.95 13.37 -6.74
N CYS A 137 -22.24 12.98 -5.50
CA CYS A 137 -22.72 11.65 -5.16
C CYS A 137 -24.27 11.60 -5.20
N SER A 138 -24.93 12.47 -4.43
CA SER A 138 -26.38 12.52 -4.32
C SER A 138 -26.85 13.88 -3.81
N GLU A 139 -28.16 14.08 -3.67
CA GLU A 139 -28.74 15.20 -2.93
C GLU A 139 -28.81 14.85 -1.45
N VAL A 140 -28.64 15.83 -0.57
CA VAL A 140 -28.65 15.63 0.90
C VAL A 140 -29.97 15.05 1.40
N GLU A 141 -31.05 15.45 0.79
CA GLU A 141 -32.45 15.04 1.12
C GLU A 141 -32.71 13.54 0.86
N THR A 142 -31.83 12.87 0.12
CA THR A 142 -31.93 11.42 -0.15
C THR A 142 -31.48 10.56 1.01
N PHE A 143 -30.75 11.15 1.97
CA PHE A 143 -30.23 10.44 3.13
C PHE A 143 -31.16 10.56 4.35
N GLN A 144 -31.49 9.43 4.93
CA GLN A 144 -32.13 9.35 6.25
C GLN A 144 -31.06 9.29 7.36
N GLU A 145 -31.48 9.37 8.62
CA GLU A 145 -30.55 9.20 9.75
C GLU A 145 -29.93 7.81 9.77
N GLU A 146 -28.63 7.74 10.03
CA GLU A 146 -27.80 6.52 9.98
C GLU A 146 -27.81 5.80 8.62
N ASP A 147 -28.24 6.50 7.55
CA ASP A 147 -28.26 5.92 6.20
C ASP A 147 -26.83 5.65 5.67
N GLN A 148 -26.71 4.57 4.94
CA GLN A 148 -25.47 4.09 4.36
C GLN A 148 -25.66 3.88 2.87
N GLN A 149 -25.01 4.69 2.07
CA GLN A 149 -25.08 4.60 0.61
C GLN A 149 -23.69 4.44 0.00
N VAL A 150 -23.55 3.53 -0.97
CA VAL A 150 -22.29 3.32 -1.68
C VAL A 150 -22.36 4.01 -3.04
N PHE A 151 -21.32 4.81 -3.30
CA PHE A 151 -21.14 5.52 -4.56
C PHE A 151 -19.89 5.06 -5.27
N LYS A 152 -20.00 4.82 -6.57
CA LYS A 152 -18.84 4.50 -7.39
C LYS A 152 -18.20 5.77 -7.92
N ILE A 153 -17.01 6.11 -7.39
CA ILE A 153 -16.23 7.26 -7.81
C ILE A 153 -14.98 6.76 -8.53
N LYS A 154 -14.91 6.97 -9.85
CA LYS A 154 -13.86 6.39 -10.72
C LYS A 154 -13.84 4.85 -10.60
N ARG A 155 -12.85 4.29 -9.91
CA ARG A 155 -12.66 2.84 -9.72
C ARG A 155 -12.87 2.40 -8.26
N GLU A 156 -13.18 3.34 -7.37
CA GLU A 156 -13.37 3.09 -5.95
C GLU A 156 -14.86 3.09 -5.58
N ASP A 157 -15.23 2.19 -4.69
CA ASP A 157 -16.53 2.14 -4.07
C ASP A 157 -16.41 2.88 -2.72
N ILE A 158 -17.13 4.00 -2.59
CA ILE A 158 -17.08 4.88 -1.42
C ILE A 158 -18.38 4.74 -0.65
N LEU A 159 -18.28 4.31 0.59
CA LEU A 159 -19.39 4.29 1.52
C LEU A 159 -19.56 5.69 2.14
N VAL A 160 -20.73 6.28 1.97
CA VAL A 160 -21.11 7.51 2.63
C VAL A 160 -22.15 7.19 3.71
N VAL A 161 -21.87 7.68 4.91
CA VAL A 161 -22.70 7.48 6.10
C VAL A 161 -23.19 8.83 6.59
N LYS A 162 -24.50 8.99 6.81
CA LYS A 162 -25.07 10.15 7.47
C LYS A 162 -25.24 9.88 8.96
N ILE A 163 -24.69 10.74 9.80
CA ILE A 163 -24.85 10.70 11.26
C ILE A 163 -25.18 12.10 11.72
N GLU A 164 -26.38 12.29 12.26
CA GLU A 164 -26.94 13.59 12.58
C GLU A 164 -26.92 14.51 11.34
N GLU A 165 -26.34 15.69 11.44
CA GLU A 165 -26.22 16.65 10.33
C GLU A 165 -24.92 16.49 9.53
N SER A 166 -24.11 15.46 9.84
CA SER A 166 -22.79 15.26 9.24
C SER A 166 -22.74 14.05 8.32
N PHE A 167 -21.89 14.16 7.28
CA PHE A 167 -21.62 13.07 6.35
C PHE A 167 -20.16 12.63 6.49
N PHE A 168 -19.98 11.33 6.52
CA PHE A 168 -18.65 10.72 6.57
C PHE A 168 -18.49 9.78 5.38
N ALA A 169 -17.32 9.82 4.76
CA ALA A 169 -17.00 8.99 3.60
C ALA A 169 -15.76 8.14 3.87
N LEU A 170 -15.86 6.85 3.59
CA LEU A 170 -14.75 5.91 3.71
C LEU A 170 -14.77 4.92 2.55
N ASN A 171 -13.67 4.21 2.35
CA ASN A 171 -13.66 3.12 1.37
C ASN A 171 -14.66 2.05 1.79
N ASP A 172 -15.52 1.59 0.88
CA ASP A 172 -16.55 0.58 1.20
C ASP A 172 -15.97 -0.80 1.49
N LYS A 173 -14.68 -0.99 1.34
CA LYS A 173 -14.04 -2.32 1.49
C LYS A 173 -13.39 -2.47 2.85
N CYS A 174 -13.83 -3.47 3.60
CA CYS A 174 -13.13 -3.92 4.79
C CYS A 174 -11.71 -4.40 4.41
N PRO A 175 -10.63 -3.81 4.99
CA PRO A 175 -9.26 -4.18 4.63
C PRO A 175 -8.93 -5.66 4.83
N HIS A 176 -9.62 -6.33 5.75
CA HIS A 176 -9.38 -7.73 6.08
C HIS A 176 -9.70 -8.68 4.92
N ALA A 177 -10.82 -8.49 4.22
CA ALA A 177 -11.25 -9.40 3.15
C ALA A 177 -11.90 -8.70 1.95
N TYR A 178 -11.73 -7.39 1.84
CA TYR A 178 -12.27 -6.57 0.74
C TYR A 178 -13.79 -6.70 0.51
N LEU A 179 -14.52 -7.07 1.57
CA LEU A 179 -15.98 -7.12 1.54
C LEU A 179 -16.56 -5.75 1.87
N SER A 180 -17.73 -5.45 1.27
CA SER A 180 -18.44 -4.20 1.50
C SER A 180 -18.77 -3.98 2.97
N LEU A 181 -18.54 -2.76 3.43
CA LEU A 181 -18.92 -2.27 4.76
C LEU A 181 -20.37 -1.78 4.79
N GLN A 182 -21.03 -1.64 3.64
CA GLN A 182 -22.43 -1.23 3.59
C GLN A 182 -23.33 -2.17 4.41
N GLY A 183 -24.21 -1.59 5.22
CA GLY A 183 -25.07 -2.32 6.15
C GLY A 183 -24.35 -2.86 7.38
N SER A 184 -23.18 -2.32 7.70
CA SER A 184 -22.44 -2.57 8.94
C SER A 184 -23.03 -1.77 10.10
N ASP A 185 -22.90 -2.29 11.33
CA ASP A 185 -23.38 -1.64 12.53
C ASP A 185 -22.59 -0.35 12.82
N ILE A 186 -23.29 0.74 13.08
CA ILE A 186 -22.71 2.03 13.48
C ILE A 186 -22.82 2.20 14.98
N ASP A 187 -21.70 2.49 15.63
CA ASP A 187 -21.66 2.88 17.04
C ASP A 187 -21.31 4.38 17.13
N ILE A 188 -22.32 5.21 17.28
CA ILE A 188 -22.18 6.67 17.36
C ILE A 188 -21.32 7.08 18.57
N LYS A 189 -21.51 6.39 19.71
CA LYS A 189 -20.81 6.70 20.96
C LYS A 189 -19.31 6.49 20.83
N ASN A 190 -18.91 5.43 20.15
CA ASN A 190 -17.51 5.08 19.95
C ASN A 190 -16.98 5.55 18.59
N GLU A 191 -17.80 6.30 17.83
CA GLU A 191 -17.42 6.84 16.51
C GLU A 191 -16.89 5.75 15.57
N SER A 192 -17.56 4.59 15.54
CA SER A 192 -17.09 3.45 14.78
C SER A 192 -18.15 2.79 13.92
N ILE A 193 -17.69 2.15 12.83
CA ILE A 193 -18.47 1.24 12.00
C ILE A 193 -17.84 -0.15 12.10
N ALA A 194 -18.65 -1.17 12.44
CA ALA A 194 -18.16 -2.53 12.63
C ALA A 194 -18.52 -3.43 11.46
N CYS A 195 -17.52 -3.95 10.77
CA CYS A 195 -17.71 -4.87 9.66
C CYS A 195 -18.64 -6.02 10.05
N ARG A 196 -19.76 -6.15 9.38
CA ARG A 196 -20.79 -7.18 9.68
C ARG A 196 -20.27 -8.63 9.57
N TRP A 197 -19.20 -8.82 8.79
CA TRP A 197 -18.63 -10.14 8.50
C TRP A 197 -17.56 -10.57 9.50
N HIS A 198 -16.68 -9.63 9.88
CA HIS A 198 -15.48 -9.95 10.68
C HIS A 198 -15.49 -9.28 12.06
N LYS A 199 -16.45 -8.37 12.30
CA LYS A 199 -16.56 -7.56 13.51
C LYS A 199 -15.41 -6.58 13.74
N SER A 200 -14.44 -6.51 12.83
CA SER A 200 -13.42 -5.45 12.86
C SER A 200 -14.08 -4.08 12.79
N SER A 201 -13.68 -3.17 13.64
CA SER A 201 -14.26 -1.83 13.73
C SER A 201 -13.31 -0.74 13.28
N PHE A 202 -13.86 0.26 12.60
CA PHE A 202 -13.13 1.36 12.00
C PHE A 202 -13.74 2.68 12.45
N CYS A 203 -12.93 3.70 12.68
CA CYS A 203 -13.41 5.05 12.90
C CYS A 203 -14.04 5.59 11.61
N TYR A 204 -15.33 5.91 11.64
CA TYR A 204 -15.99 6.43 10.44
C TYR A 204 -15.55 7.85 10.07
N LYS A 205 -14.89 8.59 10.99
CA LYS A 205 -14.33 9.92 10.75
C LYS A 205 -12.97 9.90 10.08
N THR A 206 -12.09 8.97 10.48
CA THR A 206 -10.68 8.93 10.05
C THR A 206 -10.34 7.70 9.21
N GLY A 207 -11.16 6.64 9.24
CA GLY A 207 -10.88 5.36 8.62
C GLY A 207 -9.92 4.46 9.42
N GLU A 208 -9.38 4.96 10.54
CA GLU A 208 -8.46 4.20 11.39
C GLU A 208 -9.12 2.97 11.99
N VAL A 209 -8.35 1.89 12.09
CA VAL A 209 -8.80 0.66 12.75
C VAL A 209 -8.88 0.90 14.24
N LYS A 210 -10.03 0.59 14.85
CA LYS A 210 -10.26 0.65 16.30
C LYS A 210 -10.15 -0.72 16.95
N GLU A 211 -10.63 -1.75 16.26
CA GLU A 211 -10.61 -3.12 16.74
C GLU A 211 -10.61 -4.10 15.55
N TRP A 212 -9.84 -5.18 15.69
CA TRP A 212 -9.74 -6.24 14.68
C TRP A 212 -10.65 -7.43 15.00
#